data_1fc9795e3e4fac9389dabb856af4f003
#
_entry.id   1fc9795e3e4fac9389dabb856af4f003
#
_cell.length_a   1.000
_cell.length_b   1.000
_cell.length_c   1.000
_cell.angle_alpha   90.00
_cell.angle_beta   90.00
_cell.angle_gamma   90.00
#
_symmetry.space_group_name_H-M   'P 1'
#
loop_
_entity.id
_entity.type
_entity.pdbx_description
1 polymer ?
#
loop_
_entity_poly.entity_id
_entity_poly.type
_entity_poly.pdbx_seq_one_letter_code
_entity_poly.pdbx_strand_id
1 'polypeptide(L)'
;MSNQKISVGIDDIAIHFPRLYMDMRDFAEMRKANYDKLNKGLGLKAMSIPDVHEDTATMGAMAVMRLIDRNGLDPNKIGRMYLGTESALDGAKPTATYIVDMLTQRYSERYGDDCFQNCDVVDMTFALSLIHI
;
A
#
# COMPACT_ATOMS: atom_id res chain seq x y z
N MET A 1 -2.37 -38.98 -13.30
CA MET A 1 -2.03 -37.69 -12.67
C MET A 1 -3.30 -36.87 -12.59
N SER A 2 -3.88 -36.68 -11.40
CA SER A 2 -5.10 -35.89 -11.21
C SER A 2 -4.78 -34.43 -11.50
N ASN A 3 -5.47 -33.85 -12.47
CA ASN A 3 -5.40 -32.43 -12.82
C ASN A 3 -6.07 -31.66 -11.65
N GLN A 4 -5.33 -31.40 -10.59
CA GLN A 4 -5.82 -30.62 -9.46
C GLN A 4 -5.99 -29.17 -9.96
N LYS A 5 -7.23 -28.74 -10.08
CA LYS A 5 -7.58 -27.40 -10.54
C LYS A 5 -7.08 -26.40 -9.48
N ILE A 6 -6.05 -25.62 -9.81
CA ILE A 6 -5.55 -24.58 -8.92
C ILE A 6 -6.58 -23.45 -8.90
N SER A 7 -7.11 -23.14 -7.72
CA SER A 7 -7.96 -21.96 -7.51
C SER A 7 -7.05 -20.75 -7.23
N VAL A 8 -7.34 -19.64 -7.90
CA VAL A 8 -6.69 -18.34 -7.67
C VAL A 8 -7.73 -17.33 -7.28
N GLY A 9 -7.37 -16.44 -6.34
CA GLY A 9 -8.26 -15.41 -5.84
C GLY A 9 -7.57 -14.47 -4.86
N ILE A 10 -8.35 -13.59 -4.24
CA ILE A 10 -7.89 -12.73 -3.16
C ILE A 10 -8.03 -13.52 -1.86
N ASP A 11 -6.90 -13.80 -1.22
CA ASP A 11 -6.89 -14.51 0.07
C ASP A 11 -7.19 -13.57 1.24
N ASP A 12 -6.59 -12.37 1.23
CA ASP A 12 -6.73 -11.42 2.33
C ASP A 12 -6.45 -9.99 1.90
N ILE A 13 -6.95 -9.03 2.68
CA ILE A 13 -6.77 -7.59 2.46
C ILE A 13 -6.36 -6.94 3.79
N ALA A 14 -5.28 -6.17 3.78
CA ALA A 14 -4.90 -5.31 4.90
C ALA A 14 -4.92 -3.84 4.49
N ILE A 15 -5.21 -3.00 5.47
CA ILE A 15 -5.32 -1.56 5.29
C ILE A 15 -4.41 -0.87 6.32
N HIS A 16 -3.70 0.16 5.88
CA HIS A 16 -2.98 1.09 6.76
C HIS A 16 -3.46 2.51 6.48
N PHE A 17 -3.72 3.26 7.54
CA PHE A 17 -4.04 4.68 7.49
C PHE A 17 -3.05 5.46 8.36
N PRO A 18 -2.60 6.64 7.93
CA PRO A 18 -1.95 7.61 8.79
C PRO A 18 -2.77 7.93 10.04
N ARG A 19 -2.09 8.23 11.13
CA ARG A 19 -2.76 8.53 12.42
C ARG A 19 -3.38 9.91 12.46
N LEU A 20 -2.78 10.85 11.74
CA LEU A 20 -3.30 12.21 11.64
C LEU A 20 -4.44 12.26 10.64
N TYR A 21 -5.41 13.10 10.90
CA TYR A 21 -6.51 13.35 9.96
C TYR A 21 -6.99 14.79 10.07
N MET A 22 -7.62 15.26 9.00
CA MET A 22 -8.31 16.54 8.92
C MET A 22 -9.79 16.30 8.69
N ASP A 23 -10.62 16.92 9.49
CA ASP A 23 -12.08 16.94 9.25
C ASP A 23 -12.40 17.73 7.99
N MET A 24 -13.32 17.23 7.16
CA MET A 24 -13.64 17.88 5.89
C MET A 24 -14.42 19.18 6.07
N ARG A 25 -15.08 19.39 7.21
CA ARG A 25 -15.76 20.64 7.51
C ARG A 25 -14.76 21.74 7.82
N ASP A 26 -13.78 21.43 8.67
CA ASP A 26 -12.66 22.34 9.01
C ASP A 26 -11.85 22.68 7.76
N PHE A 27 -11.54 21.66 6.93
CA PHE A 27 -10.87 21.86 5.66
C PHE A 27 -11.64 22.80 4.72
N ALA A 28 -12.96 22.59 4.58
CA ALA A 28 -13.81 23.42 3.72
C ALA A 28 -13.85 24.86 4.19
N GLU A 29 -13.94 25.10 5.51
CA GLU A 29 -13.90 26.43 6.09
C GLU A 29 -12.56 27.12 5.84
N MET A 30 -11.46 26.48 6.17
CA MET A 30 -10.10 27.02 6.01
C MET A 30 -9.76 27.34 4.54
N ARG A 31 -10.19 26.47 3.61
CA ARG A 31 -9.88 26.60 2.18
C ARG A 31 -10.99 27.31 1.39
N LYS A 32 -12.06 27.79 2.04
CA LYS A 32 -13.24 28.39 1.40
C LYS A 32 -13.82 27.49 0.29
N ALA A 33 -13.79 26.17 0.53
CA ALA A 33 -14.30 25.15 -0.37
C ALA A 33 -15.78 24.84 -0.05
N ASN A 34 -16.48 24.28 -1.03
CA ASN A 34 -17.87 23.87 -0.82
C ASN A 34 -17.92 22.52 -0.08
N TYR A 35 -18.29 22.55 1.20
CA TYR A 35 -18.41 21.35 2.05
C TYR A 35 -19.38 20.30 1.48
N ASP A 36 -20.53 20.72 0.96
CA ASP A 36 -21.54 19.79 0.42
C ASP A 36 -20.99 19.01 -0.79
N LYS A 37 -20.18 19.65 -1.63
CA LYS A 37 -19.51 18.97 -2.73
C LYS A 37 -18.54 17.91 -2.23
N LEU A 38 -17.76 18.20 -1.19
CA LEU A 38 -16.82 17.27 -0.58
C LEU A 38 -17.53 16.13 0.15
N ASN A 39 -18.53 16.45 0.97
CA ASN A 39 -19.20 15.47 1.81
C ASN A 39 -20.28 14.67 1.06
N LYS A 40 -21.26 15.36 0.45
CA LYS A 40 -22.37 14.69 -0.26
C LYS A 40 -21.95 14.22 -1.66
N GLY A 41 -21.12 15.00 -2.36
CA GLY A 41 -20.67 14.66 -3.72
C GLY A 41 -19.61 13.56 -3.73
N LEU A 42 -18.59 13.65 -2.87
CA LEU A 42 -17.46 12.72 -2.82
C LEU A 42 -17.53 11.74 -1.64
N GLY A 43 -18.49 11.88 -0.74
CA GLY A 43 -18.64 11.02 0.44
C GLY A 43 -17.59 11.24 1.54
N LEU A 44 -16.78 12.31 1.45
CA LEU A 44 -15.67 12.55 2.37
C LEU A 44 -16.16 13.13 3.70
N LYS A 45 -15.76 12.50 4.80
CA LYS A 45 -15.98 13.00 6.18
C LYS A 45 -14.70 13.55 6.78
N ALA A 46 -13.61 12.85 6.54
CA ALA A 46 -12.25 13.20 6.95
C ALA A 46 -11.27 12.70 5.92
N MET A 47 -10.05 13.21 5.91
CA MET A 47 -8.94 12.66 5.15
C MET A 47 -7.74 12.46 6.05
N SER A 48 -7.03 11.35 5.87
CA SER A 48 -5.77 11.11 6.56
C SER A 48 -4.67 12.02 6.01
N ILE A 49 -3.78 12.42 6.90
CA ILE A 49 -2.62 13.24 6.58
C ILE A 49 -1.38 12.45 7.00
N PRO A 50 -0.45 12.16 6.07
CA PRO A 50 0.81 11.53 6.43
C PRO A 50 1.58 12.38 7.45
N ASP A 51 2.14 11.72 8.47
CA ASP A 51 3.06 12.35 9.40
C ASP A 51 4.44 12.49 8.73
N VAL A 52 5.38 13.20 9.37
CA VAL A 52 6.72 13.50 8.83
C VAL A 52 7.56 12.27 8.48
N HIS A 53 7.21 11.12 9.03
CA HIS A 53 7.86 9.82 8.77
C HIS A 53 7.03 8.88 7.90
N GLU A 54 5.89 9.34 7.40
CA GLU A 54 4.98 8.54 6.57
C GLU A 54 4.99 9.04 5.12
N ASP A 55 5.15 8.11 4.20
CA ASP A 55 5.10 8.31 2.76
C ASP A 55 4.49 7.08 2.07
N THR A 56 4.44 7.09 0.75
CA THR A 56 3.88 5.98 -0.02
C THR A 56 4.59 4.64 0.27
N ALA A 57 5.92 4.65 0.43
CA ALA A 57 6.66 3.42 0.69
C ALA A 57 6.41 2.90 2.11
N THR A 58 6.50 3.76 3.10
CA THR A 58 6.27 3.37 4.51
C THR A 58 4.84 2.90 4.75
N MET A 59 3.84 3.58 4.18
CA MET A 59 2.44 3.14 4.26
C MET A 59 2.23 1.79 3.56
N GLY A 60 2.85 1.59 2.39
CA GLY A 60 2.82 0.32 1.67
C GLY A 60 3.47 -0.81 2.47
N ALA A 61 4.65 -0.56 3.04
CA ALA A 61 5.35 -1.53 3.89
C ALA A 61 4.50 -1.94 5.11
N MET A 62 3.84 -0.98 5.77
CA MET A 62 2.95 -1.25 6.90
C MET A 62 1.74 -2.10 6.53
N ALA A 63 1.15 -1.89 5.35
CA ALA A 63 0.04 -2.71 4.87
C ALA A 63 0.50 -4.15 4.57
N VAL A 64 1.62 -4.32 3.88
CA VAL A 64 2.20 -5.65 3.56
C VAL A 64 2.63 -6.37 4.84
N MET A 65 3.29 -5.67 5.77
CA MET A 65 3.69 -6.24 7.06
C MET A 65 2.49 -6.84 7.81
N ARG A 66 1.34 -6.12 7.82
CA ARG A 66 0.10 -6.63 8.45
C ARG A 66 -0.41 -7.91 7.80
N LEU A 67 -0.29 -8.05 6.48
CA LEU A 67 -0.66 -9.29 5.77
C LEU A 67 0.28 -10.43 6.14
N ILE A 68 1.58 -10.19 6.14
CA ILE A 68 2.59 -11.18 6.49
C ILE A 68 2.41 -11.67 7.92
N ASP A 69 2.35 -10.75 8.88
CA ASP A 69 2.26 -11.09 10.30
C ASP A 69 0.94 -11.80 10.64
N ARG A 70 -0.19 -11.32 10.10
CA ARG A 70 -1.51 -11.88 10.37
C ARG A 70 -1.68 -13.31 9.83
N ASN A 71 -1.12 -13.56 8.65
CA ASN A 71 -1.30 -14.83 7.95
C ASN A 71 -0.09 -15.77 8.10
N GLY A 72 0.98 -15.34 8.79
CA GLY A 72 2.21 -16.12 8.90
C GLY A 72 2.83 -16.42 7.54
N LEU A 73 2.74 -15.47 6.60
CA LEU A 73 3.28 -15.66 5.25
C LEU A 73 4.80 -15.76 5.30
N ASP A 74 5.33 -16.67 4.50
CA ASP A 74 6.76 -16.78 4.26
C ASP A 74 7.17 -15.81 3.14
N PRO A 75 7.97 -14.76 3.43
CA PRO A 75 8.38 -13.78 2.43
C PRO A 75 9.09 -14.39 1.22
N ASN A 76 9.81 -15.49 1.41
CA ASN A 76 10.49 -16.20 0.32
C ASN A 76 9.53 -16.75 -0.76
N LYS A 77 8.23 -16.84 -0.44
CA LYS A 77 7.18 -17.33 -1.35
C LYS A 77 6.43 -16.20 -2.04
N ILE A 78 6.73 -14.94 -1.72
CA ILE A 78 6.12 -13.78 -2.37
C ILE A 78 6.86 -13.55 -3.70
N GLY A 79 6.20 -13.86 -4.80
CA GLY A 79 6.81 -13.79 -6.13
C GLY A 79 6.67 -12.41 -6.79
N ARG A 80 5.72 -11.58 -6.37
CA ARG A 80 5.50 -10.28 -7.01
C ARG A 80 4.78 -9.28 -6.12
N MET A 81 5.18 -8.01 -6.24
CA MET A 81 4.53 -6.87 -5.61
C MET A 81 4.18 -5.82 -6.66
N TYR A 82 2.91 -5.45 -6.74
CA TYR A 82 2.44 -4.34 -7.54
C TYR A 82 2.10 -3.17 -6.62
N LEU A 83 2.68 -2.00 -6.89
CA LEU A 83 2.36 -0.77 -6.20
C LEU A 83 1.63 0.19 -7.15
N GLY A 84 0.36 0.47 -6.87
CA GLY A 84 -0.40 1.51 -7.57
C GLY A 84 -0.34 2.81 -6.79
N THR A 85 0.27 3.86 -7.35
CA THR A 85 0.35 5.17 -6.71
C THR A 85 0.55 6.30 -7.73
N GLU A 86 -0.02 7.47 -7.44
CA GLU A 86 0.28 8.72 -8.15
C GLU A 86 1.29 9.60 -7.37
N SER A 87 1.78 9.11 -6.22
CA SER A 87 2.73 9.77 -5.33
C SER A 87 3.99 8.92 -5.14
N ALA A 88 4.61 8.54 -6.26
CA ALA A 88 5.87 7.79 -6.23
C ALA A 88 6.98 8.61 -5.57
N LEU A 89 7.88 7.93 -4.85
CA LEU A 89 9.02 8.58 -4.20
C LEU A 89 10.16 8.89 -5.17
N ASP A 90 10.26 8.12 -6.24
CA ASP A 90 11.39 8.16 -7.16
C ASP A 90 10.89 8.12 -8.61
N GLY A 91 11.52 8.90 -9.47
CA GLY A 91 11.24 8.90 -10.90
C GLY A 91 12.11 7.94 -11.72
N ALA A 92 13.11 7.31 -11.10
CA ALA A 92 14.10 6.47 -11.77
C ALA A 92 13.99 4.99 -11.40
N LYS A 93 13.53 4.68 -10.18
CA LYS A 93 13.32 3.29 -9.74
C LYS A 93 11.95 3.10 -9.11
N PRO A 94 11.40 1.87 -9.12
CA PRO A 94 10.11 1.60 -8.50
C PRO A 94 10.10 1.92 -7.01
N THR A 95 9.08 2.63 -6.53
CA THR A 95 8.87 2.89 -5.09
C THR A 95 8.69 1.59 -4.30
N ALA A 96 8.16 0.54 -4.95
CA ALA A 96 8.04 -0.78 -4.35
C ALA A 96 9.38 -1.40 -3.94
N THR A 97 10.52 -0.97 -4.52
CA THR A 97 11.87 -1.42 -4.08
C THR A 97 12.19 -0.97 -2.67
N TYR A 98 11.74 0.22 -2.27
CA TYR A 98 11.89 0.72 -0.89
C TYR A 98 11.04 -0.09 0.09
N ILE A 99 9.84 -0.50 -0.34
CA ILE A 99 8.95 -1.37 0.46
C ILE A 99 9.63 -2.71 0.72
N VAL A 100 10.16 -3.34 -0.33
CA VAL A 100 10.85 -4.63 -0.22
C VAL A 100 12.06 -4.52 0.68
N ASP A 101 12.87 -3.45 0.56
CA ASP A 101 14.03 -3.23 1.42
C ASP A 101 13.65 -3.13 2.91
N MET A 102 12.65 -2.32 3.25
CA MET A 102 12.15 -2.20 4.62
C MET A 102 11.61 -3.52 5.17
N LEU A 103 10.91 -4.29 4.35
CA LEU A 103 10.39 -5.60 4.75
C LEU A 103 11.51 -6.62 4.91
N THR A 104 12.53 -6.61 4.04
CA THR A 104 13.72 -7.45 4.17
C THR A 104 14.42 -7.16 5.50
N GLN A 105 14.69 -5.91 5.82
CA GLN A 105 15.29 -5.53 7.11
C GLN A 105 14.45 -6.00 8.30
N ARG A 106 13.12 -5.93 8.19
CA ARG A 106 12.19 -6.36 9.25
C ARG A 106 12.17 -7.87 9.47
N TYR A 107 12.32 -8.65 8.40
CA TYR A 107 12.11 -10.09 8.42
C TYR A 107 13.40 -10.92 8.29
N SER A 108 14.55 -10.29 8.06
CA SER A 108 15.84 -10.97 7.84
C SER A 108 16.23 -11.89 8.98
N GLU A 109 16.06 -11.51 10.24
CA GLU A 109 16.39 -12.36 11.39
C GLU A 109 15.63 -13.69 11.38
N ARG A 110 14.43 -13.72 10.83
CA ARG A 110 13.57 -14.90 10.83
C ARG A 110 13.65 -15.72 9.54
N TYR A 111 13.84 -15.05 8.41
CA TYR A 111 13.71 -15.68 7.08
C TYR A 111 14.96 -15.57 6.21
N GLY A 112 16.02 -14.91 6.69
CA GLY A 112 17.25 -14.65 5.95
C GLY A 112 17.31 -13.29 5.28
N ASP A 113 18.53 -12.81 5.00
CA ASP A 113 18.78 -11.47 4.43
C ASP A 113 18.27 -11.32 2.98
N ASP A 114 17.97 -12.42 2.34
CA ASP A 114 17.49 -12.52 0.97
C ASP A 114 16.00 -12.93 0.87
N CYS A 115 15.26 -12.79 1.95
CA CYS A 115 13.89 -13.32 2.06
C CYS A 115 12.87 -12.78 1.03
N PHE A 116 13.20 -11.73 0.29
CA PHE A 116 12.38 -11.20 -0.82
C PHE A 116 13.10 -11.31 -2.18
N GLN A 117 14.19 -12.07 -2.31
CA GLN A 117 14.97 -12.16 -3.55
C GLN A 117 14.16 -12.61 -4.77
N ASN A 118 13.08 -13.35 -4.56
CA ASN A 118 12.20 -13.84 -5.63
C ASN A 118 11.01 -12.89 -5.91
N CYS A 119 10.93 -11.76 -5.22
CA CYS A 119 9.83 -10.82 -5.36
C CYS A 119 10.12 -9.78 -6.44
N ASP A 120 9.54 -9.94 -7.62
CA ASP A 120 9.54 -8.89 -8.64
C ASP A 120 8.70 -7.71 -8.16
N VAL A 121 9.15 -6.48 -8.44
CA VAL A 121 8.43 -5.27 -8.09
C VAL A 121 8.04 -4.45 -9.32
N VAL A 122 6.83 -3.92 -9.31
CA VAL A 122 6.30 -3.07 -10.39
C VAL A 122 5.50 -1.92 -9.81
N ASP A 123 5.88 -0.70 -10.14
CA ASP A 123 5.06 0.49 -9.88
C ASP A 123 4.12 0.78 -11.04
N MET A 124 2.89 1.15 -10.70
CA MET A 124 1.88 1.64 -11.62
C MET A 124 1.49 3.06 -11.22
N THR A 125 1.99 4.03 -11.97
CA THR A 125 1.90 5.46 -11.63
C THR A 125 0.61 6.14 -12.08
N PHE A 126 -0.33 5.40 -12.61
CA PHE A 126 -1.68 5.84 -13.01
C PHE A 126 -2.74 5.07 -12.22
N ALA A 127 -2.61 5.07 -10.90
CA ALA A 127 -3.39 4.23 -9.98
C ALA A 127 -4.90 4.37 -10.13
N LEU A 128 -5.41 5.58 -10.37
CA LEU A 128 -6.84 5.80 -10.56
C LEU A 128 -7.41 5.04 -11.78
N SER A 129 -6.60 4.85 -12.82
CA SER A 129 -7.00 4.15 -14.04
C SER A 129 -6.92 2.61 -13.91
N LEU A 130 -6.31 2.08 -12.85
CA LEU A 130 -6.19 0.64 -12.63
C LEU A 130 -7.52 -0.08 -12.45
N ILE A 131 -8.56 0.61 -12.00
CA ILE A 131 -9.90 0.04 -11.86
C ILE A 131 -10.52 -0.36 -13.20
N HIS A 132 -9.98 0.11 -14.31
CA HIS A 132 -10.47 -0.18 -15.66
C HIS A 132 -9.71 -1.30 -16.36
N ILE A 133 -8.71 -1.87 -15.70
CA ILE A 133 -7.95 -3.03 -16.20
C ILE A 133 -8.55 -4.33 -15.66
#